data_4a655275f6cd10d7944215d112f3585d
#
_entry.id   4a655275f6cd10d7944215d112f3585d
#
_cell.length_a   1.000
_cell.length_b   1.000
_cell.length_c   1.000
_cell.angle_alpha   90.00
_cell.angle_beta   90.00
_cell.angle_gamma   90.00
#
_symmetry.space_group_name_H-M   'P 1'
#
loop_
_entity.id
_entity.type
_entity.pdbx_description
1 polymer ?
#
loop_
_entity_poly.entity_id
_entity_poly.type
_entity_poly.pdbx_seq_one_letter_code
_entity_poly.pdbx_strand_id
1 'polypeptide(L)'
;MKKLIILALAIVSLASCNRPEPNYEGVLMTDYGRNGIESFKTVTGAQGILGPGSELYQVPMYEQKADCDAVKVTAGDAGKFSVDPSYTYSATRGQAPKIVLNYKHLGTGGEFLDNIENNTLNKLVTDCFREQARNYTTDSLMNNLGAFEKSVEDTLTVKFSKKGFTLNTLTSGLTPPESMSKAIEARNNAIQQANQVKNQLETSKMLQEKARIDAETNRIQSNGLTKEVLQEKWIDAIKNSKNRIIITDGKTPVILN
;
A
#
# COMPACT_ATOMS: atom_id res chain seq x y z
N MET A 1 -64.45 28.28 -8.48
CA MET A 1 -63.26 29.00 -8.91
C MET A 1 -62.20 29.05 -7.82
N LYS A 2 -62.43 29.46 -6.56
CA LYS A 2 -61.41 29.51 -5.49
C LYS A 2 -60.73 28.13 -5.22
N LYS A 3 -61.46 27.00 -5.23
CA LYS A 3 -60.86 25.66 -5.04
C LYS A 3 -59.99 25.22 -6.18
N LEU A 4 -60.26 25.65 -7.42
CA LEU A 4 -59.42 25.38 -8.59
C LEU A 4 -58.11 26.17 -8.58
N ILE A 5 -58.15 27.42 -8.08
CA ILE A 5 -56.95 28.25 -7.90
C ILE A 5 -56.04 27.69 -6.82
N ILE A 6 -56.60 27.18 -5.69
CA ILE A 6 -55.85 26.55 -4.63
C ILE A 6 -55.20 25.26 -5.11
N LEU A 7 -55.92 24.45 -5.92
CA LEU A 7 -55.38 23.22 -6.51
C LEU A 7 -54.24 23.56 -7.52
N ALA A 8 -54.40 24.57 -8.33
CA ALA A 8 -53.38 25.03 -9.27
C ALA A 8 -52.14 25.57 -8.54
N LEU A 9 -52.33 26.31 -7.44
CA LEU A 9 -51.20 26.76 -6.59
C LEU A 9 -50.48 25.61 -5.89
N ALA A 10 -51.21 24.58 -5.44
CA ALA A 10 -50.64 23.41 -4.85
C ALA A 10 -49.82 22.54 -5.84
N ILE A 11 -50.27 22.50 -7.12
CA ILE A 11 -49.54 21.80 -8.17
C ILE A 11 -48.24 22.57 -8.55
N VAL A 12 -48.25 23.89 -8.53
CA VAL A 12 -47.06 24.71 -8.78
C VAL A 12 -46.07 24.62 -7.65
N SER A 13 -46.49 24.45 -6.40
CA SER A 13 -45.60 24.28 -5.24
C SER A 13 -44.94 22.88 -5.18
N LEU A 14 -45.49 21.88 -5.87
CA LEU A 14 -44.92 20.55 -6.04
C LEU A 14 -43.97 20.47 -7.25
N ALA A 15 -43.82 21.54 -8.05
CA ALA A 15 -42.77 21.63 -9.04
C ALA A 15 -41.43 21.67 -8.31
N SER A 16 -40.86 20.48 -8.13
CA SER A 16 -39.54 20.27 -7.53
C SER A 16 -38.54 21.22 -8.16
N CYS A 17 -37.96 22.10 -7.36
CA CYS A 17 -36.82 22.91 -7.81
C CYS A 17 -35.70 21.95 -8.20
N ASN A 18 -35.41 21.80 -9.47
CA ASN A 18 -34.28 21.09 -9.99
C ASN A 18 -33.01 21.82 -9.51
N ARG A 19 -32.42 21.36 -8.42
CA ARG A 19 -31.24 21.92 -7.79
C ARG A 19 -30.15 20.85 -7.72
N PRO A 20 -28.92 21.17 -8.14
CA PRO A 20 -27.80 20.25 -7.90
C PRO A 20 -27.62 19.99 -6.40
N GLU A 21 -27.33 18.75 -6.06
CA GLU A 21 -27.04 18.35 -4.68
C GLU A 21 -25.71 18.96 -4.18
N PRO A 22 -25.53 19.08 -2.87
CA PRO A 22 -24.24 19.49 -2.32
C PRO A 22 -23.11 18.57 -2.80
N ASN A 23 -21.98 19.18 -3.19
CA ASN A 23 -20.82 18.48 -3.75
C ASN A 23 -21.05 17.78 -5.10
N TYR A 24 -22.11 18.22 -5.84
CA TYR A 24 -22.31 17.88 -7.23
C TYR A 24 -22.14 19.13 -8.11
N GLU A 25 -21.63 18.94 -9.31
CA GLU A 25 -21.64 19.96 -10.35
C GLU A 25 -22.84 19.70 -11.28
N GLY A 26 -23.80 20.62 -11.28
CA GLY A 26 -24.95 20.53 -12.15
C GLY A 26 -24.58 20.94 -13.58
N VAL A 27 -25.06 20.21 -14.56
CA VAL A 27 -24.91 20.52 -15.99
C VAL A 27 -26.28 20.57 -16.63
N LEU A 28 -26.67 21.75 -17.04
CA LEU A 28 -27.90 21.97 -17.79
C LEU A 28 -27.61 21.73 -19.27
N MET A 29 -28.23 20.72 -19.85
CA MET A 29 -28.30 20.54 -21.30
C MET A 29 -29.51 21.29 -21.84
N THR A 30 -29.31 22.02 -22.94
CA THR A 30 -30.36 22.73 -23.68
C THR A 30 -30.41 22.25 -25.13
N ASP A 31 -31.54 22.49 -25.81
CA ASP A 31 -31.69 22.20 -27.23
C ASP A 31 -31.36 20.76 -27.65
N TYR A 32 -31.64 19.79 -26.77
CA TYR A 32 -31.31 18.39 -26.99
C TYR A 32 -29.77 18.14 -27.23
N GLY A 33 -28.92 19.08 -26.85
CA GLY A 33 -27.47 19.00 -27.07
C GLY A 33 -27.04 19.23 -28.52
N ARG A 34 -27.84 19.87 -29.36
CA ARG A 34 -27.57 20.03 -30.82
C ARG A 34 -26.34 20.87 -31.14
N ASN A 35 -26.02 21.84 -30.29
CA ASN A 35 -24.86 22.76 -30.51
C ASN A 35 -23.57 22.23 -29.85
N GLY A 36 -23.47 20.92 -29.61
CA GLY A 36 -22.30 20.33 -28.97
C GLY A 36 -22.10 20.88 -27.56
N ILE A 37 -20.84 21.20 -27.20
CA ILE A 37 -20.47 21.64 -25.84
C ILE A 37 -21.19 22.93 -25.40
N GLU A 38 -21.59 23.80 -26.35
CA GLU A 38 -22.30 25.05 -26.05
C GLU A 38 -23.71 24.84 -25.47
N SER A 39 -24.31 23.67 -25.77
CA SER A 39 -25.59 23.26 -25.19
C SER A 39 -25.48 22.78 -23.74
N PHE A 40 -24.27 22.60 -23.19
CA PHE A 40 -24.02 22.10 -21.85
C PHE A 40 -23.39 23.17 -20.97
N LYS A 41 -24.16 23.68 -20.01
CA LYS A 41 -23.73 24.77 -19.12
C LYS A 41 -23.68 24.30 -17.66
N THR A 42 -22.61 24.65 -16.95
CA THR A 42 -22.54 24.45 -15.51
C THR A 42 -23.55 25.34 -14.79
N VAL A 43 -24.31 24.76 -13.89
CA VAL A 43 -25.29 25.44 -13.05
C VAL A 43 -25.09 25.06 -11.58
N THR A 44 -25.14 26.08 -10.71
CA THR A 44 -24.93 25.93 -9.26
C THR A 44 -26.17 26.20 -8.42
N GLY A 45 -27.18 26.85 -9.03
CA GLY A 45 -28.42 27.22 -8.37
C GLY A 45 -29.62 26.38 -8.77
N ALA A 46 -30.74 26.62 -8.09
CA ALA A 46 -32.00 26.01 -8.45
C ALA A 46 -32.40 26.43 -9.88
N GLN A 47 -32.69 25.46 -10.69
CA GLN A 47 -33.26 25.67 -12.03
C GLN A 47 -34.79 25.62 -11.90
N GLY A 48 -35.46 26.51 -12.56
CA GLY A 48 -36.93 26.50 -12.65
C GLY A 48 -37.44 25.30 -13.43
N ILE A 49 -38.65 25.42 -13.95
CA ILE A 49 -39.24 24.44 -14.86
C ILE A 49 -38.37 24.32 -16.11
N LEU A 50 -37.78 23.17 -16.35
CA LEU A 50 -36.98 22.91 -17.54
C LEU A 50 -37.91 22.83 -18.76
N GLY A 51 -37.55 23.54 -19.81
CA GLY A 51 -38.26 23.51 -21.08
C GLY A 51 -38.05 22.21 -21.85
N PRO A 52 -38.84 21.99 -22.91
CA PRO A 52 -38.61 20.83 -23.78
C PRO A 52 -37.19 20.82 -24.34
N GLY A 53 -36.56 19.64 -24.30
CA GLY A 53 -35.17 19.47 -24.77
C GLY A 53 -34.10 19.96 -23.79
N SER A 54 -34.49 20.34 -22.57
CA SER A 54 -33.56 20.66 -21.49
C SER A 54 -33.57 19.59 -20.42
N GLU A 55 -32.39 19.24 -19.93
CA GLU A 55 -32.21 18.20 -18.89
C GLU A 55 -31.07 18.61 -17.95
N LEU A 56 -31.25 18.35 -16.66
CA LEU A 56 -30.24 18.64 -15.65
C LEU A 56 -29.52 17.31 -15.26
N TYR A 57 -28.24 17.28 -15.57
CA TYR A 57 -27.31 16.21 -15.12
C TYR A 57 -26.62 16.66 -13.85
N GLN A 58 -26.28 15.70 -13.00
CA GLN A 58 -25.53 15.93 -11.78
C GLN A 58 -24.29 15.04 -11.78
N VAL A 59 -23.13 15.65 -11.72
CA VAL A 59 -21.84 14.95 -11.68
C VAL A 59 -21.26 15.09 -10.28
N PRO A 60 -21.08 14.00 -9.52
CA PRO A 60 -20.47 14.07 -8.20
C PRO A 60 -19.00 14.48 -8.28
N MET A 61 -18.60 15.39 -7.37
CA MET A 61 -17.24 15.96 -7.29
C MET A 61 -16.43 15.38 -6.14
N TYR A 62 -17.00 14.44 -5.37
CA TYR A 62 -16.30 13.75 -4.32
C TYR A 62 -15.51 12.56 -4.88
N GLU A 63 -14.57 12.09 -4.08
CA GLU A 63 -13.72 10.97 -4.45
C GLU A 63 -14.53 9.67 -4.55
N GLN A 64 -14.35 8.98 -5.65
CA GLN A 64 -14.91 7.68 -5.95
C GLN A 64 -13.83 6.61 -5.83
N LYS A 65 -14.19 5.42 -5.35
CA LYS A 65 -13.31 4.26 -5.32
C LYS A 65 -13.76 3.28 -6.38
N ALA A 66 -12.84 2.84 -7.19
CA ALA A 66 -13.04 1.87 -8.24
C ALA A 66 -12.12 0.67 -8.04
N ASP A 67 -12.62 -0.50 -8.40
CA ASP A 67 -11.92 -1.76 -8.34
C ASP A 67 -12.05 -2.46 -9.70
N CYS A 68 -10.91 -2.84 -10.27
CA CYS A 68 -10.90 -3.50 -11.57
C CYS A 68 -10.83 -5.02 -11.35
N ASP A 69 -11.41 -5.78 -12.27
CA ASP A 69 -11.19 -7.22 -12.31
C ASP A 69 -9.71 -7.54 -12.51
N ALA A 70 -9.26 -8.60 -11.85
CA ALA A 70 -7.89 -9.08 -11.99
C ALA A 70 -7.57 -9.43 -13.46
N VAL A 71 -6.49 -8.86 -13.97
CA VAL A 71 -6.09 -9.01 -15.36
C VAL A 71 -4.66 -9.54 -15.48
N LYS A 72 -4.43 -10.40 -16.48
CA LYS A 72 -3.09 -10.89 -16.80
C LYS A 72 -2.35 -9.88 -17.67
N VAL A 73 -1.14 -9.52 -17.22
CA VAL A 73 -0.21 -8.67 -17.96
C VAL A 73 1.05 -9.47 -18.30
N THR A 74 1.72 -9.07 -19.37
CA THR A 74 2.93 -9.75 -19.85
C THR A 74 4.08 -8.76 -19.86
N ALA A 75 5.15 -9.10 -19.16
CA ALA A 75 6.40 -8.35 -19.18
C ALA A 75 7.10 -8.43 -20.55
N GLY A 76 8.07 -7.57 -20.79
CA GLY A 76 8.81 -7.50 -22.06
C GLY A 76 9.57 -8.78 -22.41
N ASP A 77 9.96 -9.56 -21.42
CA ASP A 77 10.62 -10.86 -21.53
C ASP A 77 9.65 -12.06 -21.46
N ALA A 78 8.37 -11.83 -21.76
CA ALA A 78 7.27 -12.80 -21.75
C ALA A 78 6.88 -13.35 -20.37
N GLY A 79 7.37 -12.81 -19.27
CA GLY A 79 6.90 -13.13 -17.92
C GLY A 79 5.42 -12.73 -17.74
N LYS A 80 4.64 -13.62 -17.14
CA LYS A 80 3.20 -13.38 -16.93
C LYS A 80 2.94 -13.04 -15.48
N PHE A 81 2.20 -11.97 -15.24
CA PHE A 81 1.80 -11.50 -13.92
C PHE A 81 0.27 -11.35 -13.89
N SER A 82 -0.31 -11.40 -12.71
CA SER A 82 -1.68 -10.97 -12.48
C SER A 82 -1.63 -9.59 -11.81
N VAL A 83 -2.45 -8.67 -12.28
CA VAL A 83 -2.64 -7.33 -11.70
C VAL A 83 -4.09 -7.23 -11.28
N ASP A 84 -4.33 -6.78 -10.06
CA ASP A 84 -5.65 -6.54 -9.47
C ASP A 84 -5.74 -5.07 -9.05
N PRO A 85 -5.95 -4.15 -10.03
CA PRO A 85 -5.78 -2.73 -9.78
C PRO A 85 -7.00 -2.15 -9.05
N SER A 86 -6.73 -1.40 -8.01
CA SER A 86 -7.70 -0.53 -7.38
C SER A 86 -7.23 0.93 -7.45
N TYR A 87 -8.17 1.85 -7.64
CA TYR A 87 -7.85 3.26 -7.77
C TYR A 87 -8.94 4.14 -7.18
N THR A 88 -8.56 5.37 -6.84
CA THR A 88 -9.53 6.39 -6.49
C THR A 88 -9.43 7.55 -7.47
N TYR A 89 -10.57 8.12 -7.79
CA TYR A 89 -10.66 9.21 -8.76
C TYR A 89 -11.77 10.19 -8.39
N SER A 90 -11.74 11.36 -8.98
CA SER A 90 -12.80 12.36 -8.87
C SER A 90 -13.04 13.03 -10.21
N ALA A 91 -14.24 13.54 -10.43
CA ALA A 91 -14.50 14.42 -11.56
C ALA A 91 -13.76 15.75 -11.35
N THR A 92 -13.08 16.23 -12.39
CA THR A 92 -12.37 17.51 -12.33
C THR A 92 -13.37 18.65 -12.38
N ARG A 93 -13.33 19.58 -11.42
CA ARG A 93 -14.23 20.74 -11.37
C ARG A 93 -14.14 21.56 -12.65
N GLY A 94 -15.30 21.97 -13.16
CA GLY A 94 -15.42 22.69 -14.43
C GLY A 94 -15.35 21.79 -15.67
N GLN A 95 -15.12 20.48 -15.53
CA GLN A 95 -15.13 19.53 -16.65
C GLN A 95 -16.44 18.74 -16.76
N ALA A 96 -17.39 18.93 -15.85
CA ALA A 96 -18.68 18.24 -15.86
C ALA A 96 -19.43 18.39 -17.21
N PRO A 97 -19.48 19.54 -17.87
CA PRO A 97 -20.11 19.68 -19.21
C PRO A 97 -19.49 18.73 -20.24
N LYS A 98 -18.17 18.58 -20.23
CA LYS A 98 -17.44 17.68 -21.13
C LYS A 98 -17.69 16.21 -20.80
N ILE A 99 -17.74 15.86 -19.52
CA ILE A 99 -18.07 14.51 -19.06
C ILE A 99 -19.47 14.15 -19.54
N VAL A 100 -20.46 15.00 -19.29
CA VAL A 100 -21.84 14.76 -19.72
C VAL A 100 -21.94 14.66 -21.24
N LEU A 101 -21.31 15.57 -21.99
CA LEU A 101 -21.32 15.53 -23.46
C LEU A 101 -20.81 14.20 -24.00
N ASN A 102 -19.71 13.70 -23.43
CA ASN A 102 -19.06 12.49 -23.92
C ASN A 102 -19.77 11.20 -23.47
N TYR A 103 -20.41 11.21 -22.31
CA TYR A 103 -20.87 9.99 -21.65
C TYR A 103 -22.36 9.94 -21.34
N LYS A 104 -23.17 10.96 -21.71
CA LYS A 104 -24.62 10.99 -21.46
C LYS A 104 -25.37 9.75 -21.96
N HIS A 105 -24.82 9.05 -22.96
CA HIS A 105 -25.38 7.83 -23.51
C HIS A 105 -25.29 6.62 -22.55
N LEU A 106 -24.48 6.73 -21.49
CA LEU A 106 -24.33 5.69 -20.46
C LEU A 106 -25.35 5.82 -19.32
N GLY A 107 -26.23 6.80 -19.39
CA GLY A 107 -27.31 7.01 -18.42
C GLY A 107 -27.28 8.38 -17.77
N THR A 108 -28.20 8.57 -16.84
CA THR A 108 -28.38 9.79 -16.03
C THR A 108 -28.61 9.40 -14.58
N GLY A 109 -28.33 10.29 -13.64
CA GLY A 109 -28.60 10.04 -12.22
C GLY A 109 -27.46 9.36 -11.47
N GLY A 110 -27.79 8.64 -10.40
CA GLY A 110 -26.80 8.09 -9.45
C GLY A 110 -25.82 7.08 -10.03
N GLU A 111 -26.25 6.29 -11.00
CA GLU A 111 -25.42 5.23 -11.64
C GLU A 111 -24.54 5.76 -12.80
N PHE A 112 -24.62 7.05 -13.09
CA PHE A 112 -23.92 7.65 -14.24
C PHE A 112 -22.41 7.43 -14.18
N LEU A 113 -21.79 7.70 -13.03
CA LEU A 113 -20.34 7.50 -12.85
C LEU A 113 -19.98 6.02 -12.84
N ASP A 114 -20.76 5.18 -12.20
CA ASP A 114 -20.50 3.74 -12.16
C ASP A 114 -20.50 3.13 -13.57
N ASN A 115 -21.39 3.63 -14.43
CA ASN A 115 -21.42 3.21 -15.83
C ASN A 115 -20.21 3.72 -16.64
N ILE A 116 -19.71 4.94 -16.36
CA ILE A 116 -18.46 5.45 -16.96
C ILE A 116 -17.27 4.65 -16.46
N GLU A 117 -17.22 4.36 -15.17
CA GLU A 117 -16.19 3.54 -14.55
C GLU A 117 -16.08 2.18 -15.23
N ASN A 118 -17.18 1.43 -15.24
CA ASN A 118 -17.19 0.06 -15.77
C ASN A 118 -16.93 -0.01 -17.28
N ASN A 119 -17.47 0.94 -18.06
CA ASN A 119 -17.34 0.88 -19.51
C ASN A 119 -16.08 1.57 -20.05
N THR A 120 -15.49 2.51 -19.29
CA THR A 120 -14.40 3.36 -19.81
C THR A 120 -13.18 3.37 -18.91
N LEU A 121 -13.31 3.71 -17.61
CA LEU A 121 -12.15 3.94 -16.76
C LEU A 121 -11.43 2.64 -16.41
N ASN A 122 -12.16 1.60 -16.02
CA ASN A 122 -11.59 0.29 -15.71
C ASN A 122 -10.82 -0.29 -16.91
N LYS A 123 -11.38 -0.13 -18.10
CA LYS A 123 -10.71 -0.55 -19.35
C LYS A 123 -9.43 0.24 -19.60
N LEU A 124 -9.48 1.56 -19.38
CA LEU A 124 -8.32 2.43 -19.55
C LEU A 124 -7.19 2.07 -18.58
N VAL A 125 -7.54 1.75 -17.33
CA VAL A 125 -6.59 1.32 -16.29
C VAL A 125 -5.95 -0.01 -16.68
N THR A 126 -6.74 -1.02 -16.98
CA THR A 126 -6.23 -2.36 -17.34
C THR A 126 -5.36 -2.33 -18.61
N ASP A 127 -5.74 -1.55 -19.60
CA ASP A 127 -4.95 -1.40 -20.83
C ASP A 127 -3.63 -0.67 -20.57
N CYS A 128 -3.63 0.33 -19.67
CA CYS A 128 -2.41 1.02 -19.29
C CYS A 128 -1.43 0.09 -18.56
N PHE A 129 -1.92 -0.76 -17.65
CA PHE A 129 -1.09 -1.77 -17.00
C PHE A 129 -0.48 -2.74 -18.02
N ARG A 130 -1.27 -3.21 -18.99
CA ARG A 130 -0.78 -4.08 -20.06
C ARG A 130 0.27 -3.40 -20.95
N GLU A 131 0.06 -2.14 -21.28
CA GLU A 131 0.97 -1.35 -22.10
C GLU A 131 2.30 -1.12 -21.38
N GLN A 132 2.24 -0.66 -20.12
CA GLN A 132 3.43 -0.35 -19.35
C GLN A 132 4.20 -1.59 -18.93
N ALA A 133 3.55 -2.71 -18.63
CA ALA A 133 4.22 -3.95 -18.26
C ALA A 133 5.20 -4.45 -19.34
N ARG A 134 4.92 -4.19 -20.61
CA ARG A 134 5.80 -4.57 -21.74
C ARG A 134 7.13 -3.83 -21.75
N ASN A 135 7.22 -2.68 -21.07
CA ASN A 135 8.44 -1.88 -20.99
C ASN A 135 9.39 -2.36 -19.88
N TYR A 136 8.95 -3.31 -19.07
CA TYR A 136 9.71 -3.83 -17.93
C TYR A 136 10.00 -5.32 -18.13
N THR A 137 11.17 -5.76 -17.66
CA THR A 137 11.47 -7.19 -17.55
C THR A 137 10.82 -7.78 -16.30
N THR A 138 10.67 -9.10 -16.29
CA THR A 138 10.17 -9.86 -15.13
C THR A 138 10.91 -9.50 -13.84
N ASP A 139 12.24 -9.47 -13.89
CA ASP A 139 13.08 -9.14 -12.74
C ASP A 139 12.91 -7.68 -12.29
N SER A 140 12.75 -6.76 -13.24
CA SER A 140 12.48 -5.35 -12.95
C SER A 140 11.12 -5.12 -12.31
N LEU A 141 10.07 -5.81 -12.76
CA LEU A 141 8.74 -5.75 -12.14
C LEU A 141 8.76 -6.23 -10.69
N MET A 142 9.59 -7.22 -10.38
CA MET A 142 9.69 -7.77 -9.04
C MET A 142 10.51 -6.91 -8.07
N ASN A 143 11.62 -6.34 -8.57
CA ASN A 143 12.55 -5.62 -7.72
C ASN A 143 12.26 -4.11 -7.66
N ASN A 144 11.55 -3.55 -8.65
CA ASN A 144 11.27 -2.13 -8.80
C ASN A 144 9.77 -1.84 -9.01
N LEU A 145 8.91 -2.51 -8.23
CA LEU A 145 7.46 -2.35 -8.32
C LEU A 145 7.02 -0.87 -8.25
N GLY A 146 7.60 -0.10 -7.33
CA GLY A 146 7.25 1.32 -7.19
C GLY A 146 7.55 2.17 -8.43
N ALA A 147 8.62 1.87 -9.18
CA ALA A 147 8.91 2.57 -10.43
C ALA A 147 7.90 2.20 -11.53
N PHE A 148 7.47 0.94 -11.58
CA PHE A 148 6.42 0.50 -12.48
C PHE A 148 5.09 1.16 -12.16
N GLU A 149 4.65 1.12 -10.91
CA GLU A 149 3.39 1.76 -10.46
C GLU A 149 3.39 3.25 -10.78
N LYS A 150 4.48 3.95 -10.51
CA LYS A 150 4.62 5.36 -10.84
C LYS A 150 4.52 5.63 -12.35
N SER A 151 5.15 4.81 -13.17
CA SER A 151 5.05 4.94 -14.64
C SER A 151 3.61 4.76 -15.14
N VAL A 152 2.87 3.81 -14.54
CA VAL A 152 1.44 3.61 -14.84
C VAL A 152 0.62 4.80 -14.36
N GLU A 153 0.86 5.28 -13.15
CA GLU A 153 0.17 6.42 -12.55
C GLU A 153 0.36 7.70 -13.38
N ASP A 154 1.59 8.01 -13.78
CA ASP A 154 1.92 9.17 -14.61
C ASP A 154 1.17 9.11 -15.95
N THR A 155 1.16 7.95 -16.58
CA THR A 155 0.45 7.73 -17.86
C THR A 155 -1.07 7.86 -17.68
N LEU A 156 -1.61 7.25 -16.62
CA LEU A 156 -3.05 7.28 -16.32
C LEU A 156 -3.51 8.68 -15.95
N THR A 157 -2.73 9.45 -15.20
CA THR A 157 -3.06 10.84 -14.83
C THR A 157 -3.31 11.67 -16.08
N VAL A 158 -2.47 11.54 -17.12
CA VAL A 158 -2.67 12.21 -18.40
C VAL A 158 -3.92 11.72 -19.14
N LYS A 159 -4.14 10.40 -19.15
CA LYS A 159 -5.29 9.79 -19.84
C LYS A 159 -6.61 10.17 -19.13
N PHE A 160 -6.65 10.19 -17.80
CA PHE A 160 -7.81 10.60 -16.99
C PHE A 160 -8.15 12.08 -17.17
N SER A 161 -7.16 12.96 -17.14
CA SER A 161 -7.38 14.40 -17.32
C SER A 161 -7.96 14.72 -18.69
N LYS A 162 -7.57 14.00 -19.74
CA LYS A 162 -8.20 14.14 -21.09
C LYS A 162 -9.68 13.76 -21.10
N LYS A 163 -10.10 12.87 -20.19
CA LYS A 163 -11.49 12.44 -20.03
C LYS A 163 -12.30 13.33 -19.08
N GLY A 164 -11.67 14.25 -18.37
CA GLY A 164 -12.28 15.14 -17.40
C GLY A 164 -12.25 14.62 -15.95
N PHE A 165 -11.40 13.64 -15.67
CA PHE A 165 -11.23 13.05 -14.34
C PHE A 165 -9.83 13.31 -13.80
N THR A 166 -9.71 13.30 -12.48
CA THR A 166 -8.45 13.35 -11.76
C THR A 166 -8.24 11.99 -11.09
N LEU A 167 -7.09 11.35 -11.33
CA LEU A 167 -6.67 10.17 -10.61
C LEU A 167 -6.05 10.62 -9.28
N ASN A 168 -6.52 10.07 -8.15
CA ASN A 168 -6.04 10.43 -6.82
C ASN A 168 -5.04 9.41 -6.30
N THR A 169 -5.39 8.12 -6.35
CA THR A 169 -4.51 7.01 -5.94
C THR A 169 -4.62 5.86 -6.91
N LEU A 170 -3.56 5.06 -6.99
CA LEU A 170 -3.50 3.84 -7.77
C LEU A 170 -2.71 2.77 -7.02
N THR A 171 -3.24 1.56 -6.99
CA THR A 171 -2.56 0.38 -6.46
C THR A 171 -2.60 -0.72 -7.50
N SER A 172 -1.49 -1.37 -7.76
CA SER A 172 -1.40 -2.38 -8.83
C SER A 172 -1.94 -3.75 -8.43
N GLY A 173 -1.79 -4.14 -7.15
CA GLY A 173 -2.08 -5.52 -6.74
C GLY A 173 -1.28 -6.55 -7.54
N LEU A 174 -0.04 -6.21 -7.97
CA LEU A 174 0.78 -7.07 -8.82
C LEU A 174 1.16 -8.37 -8.11
N THR A 175 0.81 -9.50 -8.73
CA THR A 175 1.09 -10.82 -8.20
C THR A 175 1.87 -11.64 -9.23
N PRO A 176 3.05 -12.19 -8.87
CA PRO A 176 3.80 -13.06 -9.77
C PRO A 176 3.11 -14.42 -9.95
N PRO A 177 3.40 -15.16 -11.02
CA PRO A 177 2.88 -16.50 -11.21
C PRO A 177 3.39 -17.45 -10.11
N GLU A 178 2.58 -18.44 -9.78
CA GLU A 178 2.86 -19.40 -8.68
C GLU A 178 4.22 -20.09 -8.81
N SER A 179 4.61 -20.46 -10.02
CA SER A 179 5.92 -21.07 -10.29
C SER A 179 7.09 -20.14 -9.91
N MET A 180 6.94 -18.85 -10.14
CA MET A 180 7.93 -17.84 -9.80
C MET A 180 7.95 -17.55 -8.30
N SER A 181 6.78 -17.46 -7.67
CA SER A 181 6.66 -17.31 -6.21
C SER A 181 7.38 -18.43 -5.48
N LYS A 182 7.18 -19.68 -5.90
CA LYS A 182 7.89 -20.85 -5.33
C LYS A 182 9.41 -20.78 -5.54
N ALA A 183 9.87 -20.31 -6.70
CA ALA A 183 11.31 -20.15 -6.96
C ALA A 183 11.94 -19.07 -6.07
N ILE A 184 11.22 -17.97 -5.84
CA ILE A 184 11.66 -16.89 -4.96
C ILE A 184 11.69 -17.36 -3.51
N GLU A 185 10.65 -18.05 -3.05
CA GLU A 185 10.61 -18.63 -1.71
C GLU A 185 11.77 -19.61 -1.50
N ALA A 186 12.03 -20.49 -2.45
CA ALA A 186 13.16 -21.42 -2.40
C ALA A 186 14.51 -20.68 -2.32
N ARG A 187 14.70 -19.63 -3.13
CA ARG A 187 15.90 -18.77 -3.10
C ARG A 187 16.04 -18.05 -1.75
N ASN A 188 14.96 -17.47 -1.24
CA ASN A 188 14.97 -16.76 0.03
C ASN A 188 15.28 -17.71 1.19
N ASN A 189 14.70 -18.91 1.19
CA ASN A 189 14.99 -19.95 2.16
C ASN A 189 16.46 -20.37 2.10
N ALA A 190 17.02 -20.55 0.91
CA ALA A 190 18.43 -20.89 0.74
C ALA A 190 19.36 -19.77 1.28
N ILE A 191 19.03 -18.50 1.01
CA ILE A 191 19.77 -17.34 1.53
C ILE A 191 19.68 -17.29 3.07
N GLN A 192 18.50 -17.51 3.65
CA GLN A 192 18.33 -17.53 5.10
C GLN A 192 19.13 -18.67 5.74
N GLN A 193 19.10 -19.87 5.15
CA GLN A 193 19.92 -21.01 5.61
C GLN A 193 21.42 -20.68 5.53
N ALA A 194 21.89 -20.11 4.44
CA ALA A 194 23.29 -19.70 4.31
C ALA A 194 23.70 -18.67 5.37
N ASN A 195 22.85 -17.70 5.67
CA ASN A 195 23.07 -16.71 6.72
C ASN A 195 23.08 -17.34 8.12
N GLN A 196 22.18 -18.31 8.39
CA GLN A 196 22.18 -19.05 9.64
C GLN A 196 23.47 -19.86 9.84
N VAL A 197 23.92 -20.57 8.81
CA VAL A 197 25.18 -21.32 8.84
C VAL A 197 26.36 -20.38 9.06
N LYS A 198 26.40 -19.23 8.40
CA LYS A 198 27.43 -18.21 8.61
C LYS A 198 27.45 -17.71 10.06
N ASN A 199 26.30 -17.37 10.61
CA ASN A 199 26.19 -16.92 12.00
C ASN A 199 26.60 -18.00 13.01
N GLN A 200 26.22 -19.26 12.77
CA GLN A 200 26.64 -20.41 13.58
C GLN A 200 28.17 -20.59 13.54
N LEU A 201 28.76 -20.45 12.34
CA LEU A 201 30.22 -20.58 12.19
C LEU A 201 30.95 -19.45 12.93
N GLU A 202 30.47 -18.21 12.85
CA GLU A 202 31.02 -17.08 13.59
C GLU A 202 30.89 -17.28 15.10
N THR A 203 29.73 -17.73 15.57
CA THR A 203 29.49 -18.06 16.99
C THR A 203 30.43 -19.15 17.44
N SER A 204 30.60 -20.21 16.66
CA SER A 204 31.51 -21.33 16.98
C SER A 204 32.98 -20.87 17.06
N LYS A 205 33.40 -19.98 16.13
CA LYS A 205 34.75 -19.38 16.16
C LYS A 205 34.96 -18.53 17.42
N MET A 206 33.95 -17.71 17.79
CA MET A 206 34.05 -16.93 19.04
C MET A 206 34.10 -17.78 20.29
N LEU A 207 33.31 -18.87 20.33
CA LEU A 207 33.37 -19.83 21.45
C LEU A 207 34.73 -20.56 21.53
N GLN A 208 35.28 -20.93 20.39
CA GLN A 208 36.61 -21.55 20.31
C GLN A 208 37.71 -20.58 20.78
N GLU A 209 37.66 -19.33 20.36
CA GLU A 209 38.64 -18.32 20.80
C GLU A 209 38.48 -18.02 22.28
N LYS A 210 37.24 -17.90 22.78
CA LYS A 210 36.97 -17.76 24.22
C LYS A 210 37.55 -18.93 25.02
N ALA A 211 37.32 -20.17 24.61
CA ALA A 211 37.86 -21.34 25.25
C ALA A 211 39.40 -21.33 25.24
N ARG A 212 40.03 -20.84 24.15
CA ARG A 212 41.49 -20.69 24.07
C ARG A 212 42.00 -19.65 25.06
N ILE A 213 41.34 -18.50 25.15
CA ILE A 213 41.67 -17.43 26.11
C ILE A 213 41.49 -17.91 27.55
N ASP A 214 40.38 -18.60 27.83
CA ASP A 214 40.11 -19.15 29.16
C ASP A 214 41.19 -20.20 29.57
N ALA A 215 41.57 -21.09 28.66
CA ALA A 215 42.65 -22.04 28.88
C ALA A 215 44.00 -21.37 29.13
N GLU A 216 44.35 -20.34 28.36
CA GLU A 216 45.59 -19.56 28.54
C GLU A 216 45.57 -18.80 29.87
N THR A 217 44.42 -18.19 30.23
CA THR A 217 44.19 -17.51 31.51
C THR A 217 44.42 -18.48 32.69
N ASN A 218 43.81 -19.65 32.60
CA ASN A 218 44.00 -20.72 33.64
C ASN A 218 45.46 -21.18 33.73
N ARG A 219 46.18 -21.29 32.61
CA ARG A 219 47.60 -21.61 32.57
C ARG A 219 48.46 -20.56 33.24
N ILE A 220 48.20 -19.27 32.96
CA ILE A 220 48.89 -18.12 33.57
C ILE A 220 48.62 -18.14 35.09
N GLN A 221 47.37 -18.31 35.50
CA GLN A 221 46.99 -18.36 36.92
C GLN A 221 47.66 -19.54 37.64
N SER A 222 47.70 -20.75 37.05
CA SER A 222 48.33 -21.90 37.65
C SER A 222 49.87 -21.77 37.74
N ASN A 223 50.50 -21.15 36.75
CA ASN A 223 51.92 -20.87 36.76
C ASN A 223 52.31 -19.75 37.76
N GLY A 224 51.37 -18.80 38.03
CA GLY A 224 51.53 -17.73 39.02
C GLY A 224 51.29 -18.21 40.47
N LEU A 225 50.72 -19.39 40.69
CA LEU A 225 50.52 -19.97 42.02
C LEU A 225 51.78 -20.77 42.43
N THR A 226 52.82 -20.03 42.74
CA THR A 226 54.02 -20.65 43.35
C THR A 226 53.67 -21.18 44.74
N LYS A 227 54.50 -22.12 45.24
CA LYS A 227 54.30 -22.75 46.57
C LYS A 227 54.26 -21.65 47.66
N GLU A 228 55.01 -20.59 47.48
CA GLU A 228 55.06 -19.45 48.40
C GLU A 228 53.78 -18.64 48.40
N VAL A 229 53.20 -18.34 47.23
CA VAL A 229 51.90 -17.62 47.08
C VAL A 229 50.72 -18.44 47.63
N LEU A 230 50.75 -19.75 47.46
CA LEU A 230 49.78 -20.64 48.09
C LEU A 230 49.89 -20.64 49.61
N GLN A 231 51.12 -20.66 50.16
CA GLN A 231 51.33 -20.57 51.61
C GLN A 231 50.88 -19.19 52.15
N GLU A 232 51.16 -18.11 51.47
CA GLU A 232 50.73 -16.77 51.89
C GLU A 232 49.21 -16.64 51.91
N LYS A 233 48.52 -17.06 50.84
CA LYS A 233 47.06 -17.12 50.81
C LYS A 233 46.45 -18.01 51.88
N TRP A 234 47.13 -19.12 52.20
CA TRP A 234 46.70 -20.04 53.24
C TRP A 234 46.88 -19.41 54.64
N ILE A 235 47.96 -18.71 54.89
CA ILE A 235 48.23 -17.96 56.12
C ILE A 235 47.19 -16.81 56.28
N ASP A 236 46.88 -16.10 55.22
CA ASP A 236 45.85 -15.06 55.25
C ASP A 236 44.44 -15.59 55.48
N ALA A 237 44.07 -16.72 54.87
CA ALA A 237 42.81 -17.38 55.12
C ALA A 237 42.68 -17.87 56.58
N ILE A 238 43.77 -18.32 57.18
CA ILE A 238 43.80 -18.70 58.60
C ILE A 238 43.68 -17.48 59.51
N LYS A 239 44.42 -16.41 59.22
CA LYS A 239 44.33 -15.14 60.00
C LYS A 239 42.96 -14.51 59.99
N ASN A 240 42.26 -14.58 58.85
CA ASN A 240 40.92 -13.96 58.68
C ASN A 240 39.78 -14.93 59.01
N SER A 241 40.05 -16.19 59.31
CA SER A 241 39.04 -17.16 59.70
C SER A 241 38.55 -16.92 61.11
N LYS A 242 37.24 -16.86 61.29
CA LYS A 242 36.59 -16.76 62.61
C LYS A 242 36.52 -18.13 63.33
N ASN A 243 36.93 -19.22 62.68
CA ASN A 243 36.91 -20.57 63.20
C ASN A 243 38.28 -20.93 63.79
N ARG A 244 38.32 -21.68 64.89
CA ARG A 244 39.57 -22.22 65.48
C ARG A 244 40.09 -23.31 64.56
N ILE A 245 41.24 -23.09 63.97
CA ILE A 245 41.96 -24.08 63.14
C ILE A 245 43.04 -24.66 63.95
N ILE A 246 42.99 -25.98 64.20
CA ILE A 246 44.06 -26.77 64.86
C ILE A 246 44.83 -27.52 63.76
N ILE A 247 46.09 -27.23 63.61
CA ILE A 247 46.96 -27.92 62.67
C ILE A 247 47.65 -29.08 63.46
N THR A 248 47.30 -30.26 63.10
CA THR A 248 47.99 -31.44 63.57
C THR A 248 48.99 -31.95 62.56
N ASP A 249 50.21 -32.17 62.93
CA ASP A 249 51.35 -32.76 62.19
C ASP A 249 51.69 -32.09 60.80
N GLY A 250 51.16 -30.93 60.55
CA GLY A 250 51.53 -30.10 59.40
C GLY A 250 51.04 -30.57 58.04
N LYS A 251 50.14 -31.58 57.96
CA LYS A 251 49.70 -32.14 56.67
C LYS A 251 48.21 -31.87 56.35
N THR A 252 47.35 -31.79 57.33
CA THR A 252 45.92 -31.58 57.12
C THR A 252 45.30 -30.62 58.17
N PRO A 253 44.65 -29.52 57.77
CA PRO A 253 43.95 -28.67 58.72
C PRO A 253 42.58 -29.28 59.09
N VAL A 254 42.29 -29.35 60.39
CA VAL A 254 40.99 -29.78 60.89
C VAL A 254 40.24 -28.50 61.38
N ILE A 255 39.09 -28.24 60.83
CA ILE A 255 38.19 -27.18 61.25
C ILE A 255 37.25 -27.74 62.32
N LEU A 256 37.33 -27.22 63.51
CA LEU A 256 36.38 -27.48 64.56
C LEU A 256 35.34 -26.32 64.65
N ASN A 257 34.09 -26.68 64.53
CA ASN A 257 32.96 -25.73 64.69
C ASN A 257 32.82 -25.32 66.14
#